data_2997e13aa6bec464d244a6d47b22e2db
#
_entry.id   2997e13aa6bec464d244a6d47b22e2db
#
_cell.length_a   1.000
_cell.length_b   1.000
_cell.length_c   1.000
_cell.angle_alpha   90.00
_cell.angle_beta   90.00
_cell.angle_gamma   90.00
#
_symmetry.space_group_name_H-M   'P 1'
#
loop_
_entity.id
_entity.type
_entity.pdbx_description
1 polymer ?
#
loop_
_entity_poly.entity_id
_entity_poly.type
_entity_poly.pdbx_seq_one_letter_code
_entity_poly.pdbx_strand_id
1 'polypeptide(L)'
;MSGVSDPSETHGRLIAASKVNGTTVYNAAGEKLGSVYDVMIDKRSGKAEYAIMSFGGFLGIGDSYHPLPWQALTYDANQGGYVVNIDRSRLEGAPTYASSDTATWDDPAYGRRINDYYGV
;
A
#
# COMPACT_ATOMS: atom_id res chain seq x y z
N MET A 1 23.94 -11.96 19.19
CA MET A 1 23.35 -11.99 18.90
C MET A 1 22.71 -11.50 18.66
N SER A 2 22.45 -11.39 18.48
CA SER A 2 21.79 -11.04 18.33
C SER A 2 21.03 -10.84 17.95
N GLY A 3 20.96 -10.83 17.96
CA GLY A 3 20.25 -10.39 17.56
C GLY A 3 18.99 -10.31 17.28
N VAL A 4 18.28 -10.49 17.81
CA VAL A 4 17.18 -10.41 17.57
C VAL A 4 16.35 -10.05 18.05
N SER A 5 15.91 -9.77 17.94
CA SER A 5 15.25 -9.45 18.16
C SER A 5 13.93 -9.06 18.26
N ASP A 6 13.39 -8.09 17.62
CA ASP A 6 11.99 -7.78 17.47
C ASP A 6 11.36 -8.86 16.59
N PRO A 7 10.41 -9.67 17.13
CA PRO A 7 9.83 -10.75 16.32
C PRO A 7 9.00 -10.23 15.15
N SER A 8 8.66 -8.92 15.11
CA SER A 8 7.95 -8.38 13.96
C SER A 8 8.87 -8.15 12.77
N GLU A 9 10.18 -8.17 12.98
CA GLU A 9 11.16 -8.00 11.91
C GLU A 9 11.67 -9.37 11.49
N THR A 10 11.58 -9.67 10.20
CA THR A 10 11.98 -10.95 9.66
C THR A 10 12.90 -10.76 8.48
N HIS A 11 13.66 -11.80 8.16
CA HIS A 11 14.53 -11.81 6.99
C HIS A 11 14.03 -12.75 5.90
N GLY A 12 12.89 -13.40 6.12
CA GLY A 12 12.28 -14.28 5.16
C GLY A 12 11.09 -13.63 4.47
N ARG A 13 10.13 -14.45 4.07
CA ARG A 13 8.97 -13.99 3.30
C ARG A 13 7.85 -13.40 4.15
N LEU A 14 7.94 -13.54 5.46
CA LEU A 14 6.88 -13.03 6.34
C LEU A 14 7.25 -11.66 6.88
N ILE A 15 6.23 -10.83 7.04
CA ILE A 15 6.38 -9.51 7.64
C ILE A 15 5.20 -9.28 8.59
N ALA A 16 5.47 -8.68 9.72
CA ALA A 16 4.40 -8.34 10.66
C ALA A 16 3.55 -7.22 10.09
N ALA A 17 2.23 -7.31 10.29
CA ALA A 17 1.32 -6.28 9.80
C ALA A 17 1.70 -4.89 10.29
N SER A 18 2.17 -4.79 11.52
CA SER A 18 2.59 -3.50 12.09
C SER A 18 3.80 -2.91 11.39
N LYS A 19 4.60 -3.74 10.72
CA LYS A 19 5.76 -3.27 9.96
C LYS A 19 5.42 -2.94 8.52
N VAL A 20 4.34 -3.50 7.99
CA VAL A 20 3.85 -3.11 6.68
C VAL A 20 3.44 -1.63 6.70
N ASN A 21 2.73 -1.23 7.75
CA ASN A 21 2.36 0.18 7.94
C ASN A 21 3.63 1.00 8.11
N GLY A 22 3.74 2.07 7.35
CA GLY A 22 4.93 2.93 7.36
C GLY A 22 5.99 2.53 6.35
N THR A 23 5.86 1.35 5.72
CA THR A 23 6.82 0.92 4.70
C THR A 23 6.70 1.81 3.46
N THR A 24 7.84 2.20 2.92
CA THR A 24 7.88 3.07 1.74
C THR A 24 7.39 2.36 0.50
N VAL A 25 6.69 3.09 -0.35
CA VAL A 25 6.25 2.62 -1.67
C VAL A 25 6.98 3.41 -2.74
N TYR A 26 7.57 2.69 -3.67
CA TYR A 26 8.35 3.25 -4.79
C TYR A 26 7.68 2.93 -6.11
N ASN A 27 7.99 3.71 -7.14
CA ASN A 27 7.65 3.32 -8.50
C ASN A 27 8.80 2.48 -9.08
N ALA A 28 8.63 2.01 -10.32
CA ALA A 28 9.63 1.14 -10.96
C ALA A 28 10.95 1.86 -11.22
N ALA A 29 10.94 3.19 -11.28
CA ALA A 29 12.16 3.98 -11.45
C ALA A 29 12.90 4.20 -10.14
N GLY A 30 12.38 3.71 -9.01
CA GLY A 30 13.00 3.90 -7.71
C GLY A 30 12.61 5.19 -7.01
N GLU A 31 11.67 5.92 -7.56
CA GLU A 31 11.19 7.15 -6.96
C GLU A 31 10.22 6.82 -5.83
N LYS A 32 10.40 7.48 -4.67
CA LYS A 32 9.48 7.32 -3.54
C LYS A 32 8.14 7.98 -3.86
N LEU A 33 7.07 7.21 -3.78
CA LEU A 33 5.71 7.72 -4.00
C LEU A 33 5.04 8.08 -2.69
N GLY A 34 5.25 7.29 -1.65
CA GLY A 34 4.61 7.49 -0.37
C GLY A 34 4.91 6.35 0.57
N SER A 35 4.00 6.08 1.48
CA SER A 35 4.18 4.97 2.43
C SER A 35 2.84 4.28 2.67
N VAL A 36 2.91 3.04 3.12
CA VAL A 36 1.70 2.29 3.45
C VAL A 36 1.10 2.88 4.72
N TYR A 37 -0.13 3.30 4.63
CA TYR A 37 -0.88 3.83 5.77
C TYR A 37 -1.65 2.72 6.49
N ASP A 38 -2.23 1.79 5.72
CA ASP A 38 -3.02 0.71 6.28
C ASP A 38 -3.12 -0.43 5.27
N VAL A 39 -3.59 -1.59 5.72
CA VAL A 39 -3.80 -2.76 4.88
C VAL A 39 -5.21 -3.26 5.08
N MET A 40 -5.93 -3.48 3.99
CA MET A 40 -7.27 -4.04 4.04
C MET A 40 -7.16 -5.55 3.84
N ILE A 41 -7.58 -6.28 4.85
CA ILE A 41 -7.43 -7.73 4.91
C ILE A 41 -8.80 -8.37 4.86
N ASP A 42 -8.95 -9.39 4.01
CA ASP A 42 -10.17 -10.18 4.02
C ASP A 42 -10.26 -10.90 5.37
N LYS A 43 -11.29 -10.57 6.15
CA LYS A 43 -11.37 -11.03 7.53
C LYS A 43 -11.58 -12.55 7.64
N ARG A 44 -12.01 -13.19 6.55
CA ARG A 44 -12.24 -14.64 6.54
C ARG A 44 -11.02 -15.42 6.10
N SER A 45 -10.41 -15.01 4.98
CA SER A 45 -9.25 -15.72 4.45
C SER A 45 -7.95 -15.29 5.12
N GLY A 46 -7.91 -14.08 5.69
CA GLY A 46 -6.70 -13.51 6.24
C GLY A 46 -5.77 -12.92 5.19
N LYS A 47 -6.21 -12.85 3.94
CA LYS A 47 -5.37 -12.36 2.85
C LYS A 47 -5.45 -10.84 2.74
N ALA A 48 -4.29 -10.21 2.53
CA ALA A 48 -4.25 -8.80 2.21
C ALA A 48 -4.81 -8.58 0.81
N GLU A 49 -5.77 -7.66 0.70
CA GLU A 49 -6.44 -7.36 -0.56
C GLU A 49 -5.97 -6.02 -1.12
N TYR A 50 -5.78 -5.04 -0.27
CA TYR A 50 -5.35 -3.70 -0.68
C TYR A 50 -4.41 -3.12 0.35
N ALA A 51 -3.45 -2.33 -0.12
CA ALA A 51 -2.69 -1.44 0.73
C ALA A 51 -3.23 -0.03 0.52
N ILE A 52 -3.45 0.69 1.60
CA ILE A 52 -3.83 2.10 1.53
C ILE A 52 -2.55 2.90 1.62
N MET A 53 -2.18 3.57 0.54
CA MET A 53 -0.95 4.36 0.51
C MET A 53 -1.25 5.81 0.80
N SER A 54 -0.47 6.42 1.69
CA SER A 54 -0.50 7.86 1.86
C SER A 54 0.45 8.46 0.83
N PHE A 55 -0.09 9.35 -0.01
CA PHE A 55 0.64 9.95 -1.11
C PHE A 55 0.85 11.42 -0.77
N GLY A 56 2.10 11.83 -0.74
CA GLY A 56 2.59 12.99 -0.12
C GLY A 56 1.89 14.30 -0.37
N GLY A 57 1.42 14.89 0.70
CA GLY A 57 1.00 16.26 0.69
C GLY A 57 2.19 17.16 0.50
N PHE A 58 2.25 17.80 -0.64
CA PHE A 58 3.30 18.76 -0.92
C PHE A 58 3.17 19.91 0.08
N LEU A 59 4.28 20.25 0.74
CA LEU A 59 4.32 21.31 1.75
C LEU A 59 3.43 21.04 2.97
N GLY A 60 3.15 19.77 3.27
CA GLY A 60 2.34 19.42 4.43
C GLY A 60 0.86 19.75 4.29
N ILE A 61 0.41 20.02 3.08
CA ILE A 61 -1.00 20.28 2.82
C ILE A 61 -1.70 18.96 2.56
N GLY A 62 -2.03 18.27 3.64
CA GLY A 62 -2.84 17.08 3.56
C GLY A 62 -2.33 15.99 2.62
N ASP A 63 -2.31 14.79 3.09
CA ASP A 63 -2.02 13.64 2.24
C ASP A 63 -3.29 13.17 1.57
N SER A 64 -3.18 12.63 0.38
CA SER A 64 -4.25 11.83 -0.20
C SER A 64 -3.95 10.36 0.04
N TYR A 65 -5.01 9.57 0.10
CA TYR A 65 -4.90 8.14 0.37
C TYR A 65 -5.45 7.38 -0.81
N HIS A 66 -4.68 6.41 -1.30
CA HIS A 66 -5.04 5.65 -2.48
C HIS A 66 -4.95 4.16 -2.19
N PRO A 67 -6.05 3.41 -2.40
CA PRO A 67 -5.97 1.96 -2.31
C PRO A 67 -5.21 1.41 -3.50
N LEU A 68 -4.25 0.54 -3.22
CA LEU A 68 -3.50 -0.18 -4.24
C LEU A 68 -3.82 -1.67 -4.11
N PRO A 69 -4.17 -2.36 -5.20
CA PRO A 69 -4.36 -3.81 -5.09
C PRO A 69 -3.08 -4.45 -4.59
N TRP A 70 -3.21 -5.33 -3.61
CA TRP A 70 -2.04 -6.00 -3.05
C TRP A 70 -1.20 -6.69 -4.12
N GLN A 71 -1.87 -7.31 -5.10
CA GLN A 71 -1.17 -8.02 -6.17
C GLN A 71 -0.43 -7.09 -7.13
N ALA A 72 -0.68 -5.78 -7.09
CA ALA A 72 0.06 -4.81 -7.88
C ALA A 72 1.37 -4.41 -7.21
N LEU A 73 1.61 -4.83 -5.96
CA LEU A 73 2.79 -4.48 -5.19
C LEU A 73 3.78 -5.63 -5.21
N THR A 74 5.07 -5.29 -5.37
CA THR A 74 6.16 -6.24 -5.27
C THR A 74 7.13 -5.74 -4.21
N TYR A 75 7.45 -6.59 -3.23
CA TYR A 75 8.42 -6.20 -2.22
C TYR A 75 9.83 -6.25 -2.81
N ASP A 76 10.59 -5.19 -2.62
CA ASP A 76 11.98 -5.10 -3.06
C ASP A 76 12.88 -5.01 -1.83
N ALA A 77 13.56 -6.11 -1.53
CA ALA A 77 14.42 -6.19 -0.36
C ALA A 77 15.59 -5.22 -0.42
N ASN A 78 16.04 -4.87 -1.62
CA ASN A 78 17.16 -3.95 -1.79
C ASN A 78 16.78 -2.53 -1.41
N GLN A 79 15.53 -2.14 -1.67
CA GLN A 79 15.03 -0.82 -1.30
C GLN A 79 14.34 -0.83 0.06
N GLY A 80 13.98 -2.00 0.55
CA GLY A 80 13.27 -2.12 1.82
C GLY A 80 11.84 -1.64 1.76
N GLY A 81 11.18 -1.77 0.61
CA GLY A 81 9.82 -1.32 0.44
C GLY A 81 9.12 -1.99 -0.72
N TYR A 82 7.90 -1.55 -0.97
CA TYR A 82 7.07 -2.10 -2.04
C TYR A 82 7.23 -1.26 -3.30
N VAL A 83 7.17 -1.92 -4.44
CA VAL A 83 7.23 -1.27 -5.75
C VAL A 83 5.91 -1.46 -6.46
N VAL A 84 5.36 -0.39 -6.99
CA VAL A 84 4.19 -0.42 -7.85
C VAL A 84 4.55 0.20 -9.19
N ASN A 85 4.16 -0.45 -10.27
CA ASN A 85 4.52 0.01 -11.62
C ASN A 85 3.53 1.08 -12.09
N ILE A 86 3.65 2.26 -11.51
CA ILE A 86 2.83 3.42 -11.88
C ILE A 86 3.66 4.67 -11.65
N ASP A 87 3.56 5.65 -12.54
CA ASP A 87 4.28 6.89 -12.31
C ASP A 87 3.44 7.85 -11.45
N ARG A 88 4.10 8.87 -10.94
CA ARG A 88 3.50 9.79 -9.99
C ARG A 88 2.27 10.50 -10.58
N SER A 89 2.35 10.90 -11.83
CA SER A 89 1.26 11.63 -12.46
C SER A 89 -0.01 10.79 -12.58
N ARG A 90 0.16 9.50 -12.87
CA ARG A 90 -0.96 8.59 -12.94
C ARG A 90 -1.56 8.30 -11.56
N LEU A 91 -0.69 8.25 -10.55
CA LEU A 91 -1.14 8.04 -9.17
C LEU A 91 -2.01 9.20 -8.69
N GLU A 92 -1.70 10.43 -9.13
CA GLU A 92 -2.48 11.59 -8.73
C GLU A 92 -3.93 11.50 -9.17
N GLY A 93 -4.20 10.81 -10.28
CA GLY A 93 -5.56 10.61 -10.78
C GLY A 93 -6.21 9.31 -10.31
N ALA A 94 -5.55 8.54 -9.46
CA ALA A 94 -6.03 7.24 -9.03
C ALA A 94 -7.21 7.37 -8.05
N PRO A 95 -8.04 6.30 -7.92
CA PRO A 95 -9.11 6.31 -6.93
C PRO A 95 -8.58 6.61 -5.54
N THR A 96 -9.34 7.36 -4.78
CA THR A 96 -8.96 7.75 -3.42
C THR A 96 -9.74 6.98 -2.37
N TYR A 97 -9.25 7.05 -1.15
CA TYR A 97 -9.86 6.42 0.01
C TYR A 97 -10.01 7.45 1.12
N ALA A 98 -11.19 7.53 1.71
CA ALA A 98 -11.43 8.33 2.90
C ALA A 98 -11.75 7.39 4.04
N SER A 99 -10.99 7.47 5.12
CA SER A 99 -11.15 6.57 6.26
C SER A 99 -12.52 6.69 6.93
N SER A 100 -13.20 7.82 6.73
CA SER A 100 -14.54 8.04 7.25
C SER A 100 -15.62 7.40 6.38
N ASP A 101 -15.28 6.95 5.18
CA ASP A 101 -16.23 6.39 4.23
C ASP A 101 -16.18 4.86 4.27
N THR A 102 -16.73 4.30 5.34
CA THR A 102 -16.68 2.85 5.55
C THR A 102 -17.59 2.10 4.61
N ALA A 103 -18.61 2.75 4.06
CA ALA A 103 -19.56 2.11 3.16
C ALA A 103 -18.92 1.81 1.78
N THR A 104 -17.84 2.47 1.44
CA THR A 104 -17.20 2.32 0.14
C THR A 104 -16.81 0.87 -0.15
N TRP A 105 -16.29 0.16 0.85
CA TRP A 105 -15.84 -1.21 0.68
C TRP A 105 -16.98 -2.22 0.52
N ASP A 106 -18.20 -1.84 0.86
CA ASP A 106 -19.36 -2.71 0.67
C ASP A 106 -19.85 -2.72 -0.77
N ASP A 107 -19.38 -1.78 -1.59
CA ASP A 107 -19.75 -1.69 -3.00
C ASP A 107 -18.72 -2.43 -3.84
N PRO A 108 -19.10 -3.56 -4.48
CA PRO A 108 -18.13 -4.30 -5.31
C PRO A 108 -17.55 -3.47 -6.46
N ALA A 109 -18.27 -2.44 -6.91
CA ALA A 109 -17.79 -1.60 -7.99
C ALA A 109 -16.57 -0.78 -7.58
N TYR A 110 -16.42 -0.49 -6.30
CA TYR A 110 -15.25 0.26 -5.82
C TYR A 110 -13.97 -0.56 -6.01
N GLY A 111 -13.99 -1.82 -5.60
CA GLY A 111 -12.84 -2.70 -5.79
C GLY A 111 -12.52 -2.93 -7.26
N ARG A 112 -13.55 -3.12 -8.10
CA ARG A 112 -13.33 -3.29 -9.53
C ARG A 112 -12.71 -2.05 -10.16
N ARG A 113 -13.14 -0.88 -9.74
CA ARG A 113 -12.59 0.38 -10.26
C ARG A 113 -11.11 0.52 -9.91
N ILE A 114 -10.75 0.15 -8.69
CA ILE A 114 -9.35 0.16 -8.25
C ILE A 114 -8.54 -0.83 -9.07
N ASN A 115 -9.02 -2.06 -9.18
CA ASN A 115 -8.30 -3.11 -9.90
C ASN A 115 -8.11 -2.75 -11.36
N ASP A 116 -9.15 -2.20 -12.00
CA ASP A 116 -9.08 -1.80 -13.40
C ASP A 116 -8.05 -0.70 -13.59
N TYR A 117 -7.99 0.24 -12.66
CA TYR A 117 -7.05 1.36 -12.77
C TYR A 117 -5.60 0.87 -12.76
N TYR A 118 -5.32 -0.17 -11.98
CA TYR A 118 -3.96 -0.72 -11.86
C TYR A 118 -3.71 -1.92 -12.75
N GLY A 119 -4.70 -2.34 -13.53
CA GLY A 119 -4.54 -3.40 -14.50
C GLY A 119 -4.46 -4.82 -13.94
N VAL A 120 -5.12 -5.04 -12.82
CA VAL A 120 -5.12 -6.37 -12.19
C VAL A 120 -6.51 -6.95 -12.04
#